data_6bf60d9531d3d0c96ff1955fada58fcc
#
_entry.id   6bf60d9531d3d0c96ff1955fada58fcc
#
_cell.length_a   1.000
_cell.length_b   1.000
_cell.length_c   1.000
_cell.angle_alpha   90.00
_cell.angle_beta   90.00
_cell.angle_gamma   90.00
#
_symmetry.space_group_name_H-M   'P 1'
#
loop_
_entity.id
_entity.type
_entity.pdbx_description
1 polymer ?
#
loop_
_entity_poly.entity_id
_entity_poly.type
_entity_poly.pdbx_seq_one_letter_code
_entity_poly.pdbx_strand_id
1 'polypeptide(L)'
;MGNRPYVWKGGEETDKYDAIINCPHYVSQRRPHMSMIDRAAQFSPFDALEGYSDEIDETARTTDDRVELSEMQMDELNEKINRLNEICAEAAHSRITGVEVILPTATVRYFVPDKEINRHSKKSGGAYVNYTGQVRRVDMTLGTITFQGKNGKHKSLAIADIIDIQGDFGKNRII
;
A
#
# COMPACT_ATOMS: atom_id res chain seq x y z
N MET A 1 -16.08 -36.86 -0.66
CA MET A 1 -15.18 -35.71 -0.52
C MET A 1 -14.30 -35.95 0.68
N GLY A 2 -13.02 -36.29 0.46
CA GLY A 2 -12.12 -36.74 1.51
C GLY A 2 -11.70 -35.59 2.43
N ASN A 3 -11.99 -35.77 3.70
CA ASN A 3 -11.54 -34.89 4.78
C ASN A 3 -10.01 -35.07 4.89
N ARG A 4 -9.22 -34.07 4.49
CA ARG A 4 -7.77 -34.11 4.73
C ARG A 4 -7.54 -33.80 6.21
N PRO A 5 -6.80 -34.65 6.94
CA PRO A 5 -6.49 -34.37 8.32
C PRO A 5 -5.64 -33.09 8.40
N TYR A 6 -5.96 -32.22 9.34
CA TYR A 6 -5.20 -31.01 9.64
C TYR A 6 -3.85 -31.41 10.21
N VAL A 7 -2.77 -31.19 9.48
CA VAL A 7 -1.39 -31.43 9.95
C VAL A 7 -0.85 -30.12 10.52
N TRP A 8 -0.79 -30.03 11.82
CA TRP A 8 -0.13 -28.92 12.52
C TRP A 8 1.41 -29.06 12.38
N LYS A 9 2.06 -28.11 11.71
CA LYS A 9 3.51 -28.09 11.55
C LYS A 9 4.10 -27.11 12.60
N GLY A 10 4.46 -27.61 13.75
CA GLY A 10 5.22 -26.81 14.72
C GLY A 10 4.93 -27.23 16.17
N GLY A 11 5.74 -28.08 16.73
CA GLY A 11 5.72 -28.51 18.12
C GLY A 11 5.82 -30.03 18.22
N GLU A 12 6.39 -30.52 19.31
CA GLU A 12 6.47 -31.94 19.61
C GLU A 12 5.13 -32.62 19.37
N GLU A 13 5.13 -33.70 18.60
CA GLU A 13 3.96 -34.57 18.38
C GLU A 13 3.46 -35.07 19.74
N THR A 14 2.50 -34.39 20.30
CA THR A 14 1.81 -34.87 21.49
C THR A 14 0.51 -35.49 21.01
N ASP A 15 0.42 -36.82 20.95
CA ASP A 15 -0.78 -37.64 20.67
C ASP A 15 -1.96 -37.32 21.60
N LYS A 16 -1.75 -36.42 22.55
CA LYS A 16 -2.67 -36.06 23.61
C LYS A 16 -4.05 -35.62 23.12
N TYR A 17 -4.12 -35.00 21.95
CA TYR A 17 -5.34 -34.43 21.41
C TYR A 17 -5.86 -35.17 20.18
N ASP A 18 -5.17 -36.20 19.70
CA ASP A 18 -5.54 -36.93 18.48
C ASP A 18 -6.94 -37.57 18.57
N ALA A 19 -7.30 -38.02 19.76
CA ALA A 19 -8.61 -38.62 20.00
C ALA A 19 -9.78 -37.62 19.88
N ILE A 20 -9.53 -36.33 20.08
CA ILE A 20 -10.57 -35.30 20.13
C ILE A 20 -10.52 -34.31 18.98
N ILE A 21 -9.40 -34.19 18.26
CA ILE A 21 -9.19 -33.18 17.22
C ILE A 21 -10.18 -33.37 16.03
N ASN A 22 -10.59 -34.61 15.78
CA ASN A 22 -11.53 -34.98 14.71
C ASN A 22 -12.96 -35.21 15.24
N CYS A 23 -13.22 -34.99 16.53
CA CYS A 23 -14.56 -35.14 17.06
C CYS A 23 -15.46 -34.00 16.59
N PRO A 24 -16.70 -34.30 16.15
CA PRO A 24 -17.65 -33.25 15.82
C PRO A 24 -17.95 -32.40 17.06
N HIS A 25 -18.07 -31.09 16.84
CA HIS A 25 -18.40 -30.17 17.94
C HIS A 25 -19.73 -30.57 18.59
N TYR A 26 -19.72 -30.64 19.93
CA TYR A 26 -20.92 -30.99 20.68
C TYR A 26 -22.03 -29.96 20.50
N VAL A 27 -23.19 -30.39 20.07
CA VAL A 27 -24.41 -29.57 19.97
C VAL A 27 -25.41 -30.04 20.99
N SER A 28 -25.78 -29.16 21.93
CA SER A 28 -26.76 -29.49 22.99
C SER A 28 -28.15 -29.68 22.41
N GLN A 29 -28.78 -30.83 22.70
CA GLN A 29 -30.17 -31.09 22.31
C GLN A 29 -31.18 -30.37 23.23
N ARG A 30 -30.82 -30.04 24.45
CA ARG A 30 -31.65 -29.35 25.41
C ARG A 30 -31.58 -27.83 25.32
N ARG A 31 -30.46 -27.29 24.90
CA ARG A 31 -30.21 -25.84 24.79
C ARG A 31 -29.76 -25.54 23.39
N PRO A 32 -30.65 -25.14 22.49
CA PRO A 32 -30.24 -24.74 21.15
C PRO A 32 -29.29 -23.56 21.25
N HIS A 33 -28.40 -23.45 20.28
CA HIS A 33 -27.50 -22.28 20.15
C HIS A 33 -28.34 -21.02 20.00
N MET A 34 -27.89 -19.95 20.65
CA MET A 34 -28.45 -18.61 20.49
C MET A 34 -28.44 -18.24 18.99
N SER A 35 -29.51 -17.61 18.52
CA SER A 35 -29.58 -17.14 17.14
C SER A 35 -28.46 -16.14 16.85
N MET A 36 -28.04 -16.04 15.59
CA MET A 36 -27.00 -15.06 15.20
C MET A 36 -27.44 -13.62 15.48
N ILE A 37 -28.75 -13.33 15.38
CA ILE A 37 -29.34 -12.02 15.67
C ILE A 37 -29.22 -11.71 17.16
N ASP A 38 -29.58 -12.67 18.03
CA ASP A 38 -29.47 -12.47 19.47
C ASP A 38 -28.02 -12.32 19.93
N ARG A 39 -27.10 -13.04 19.30
CA ARG A 39 -25.65 -12.89 19.54
C ARG A 39 -25.16 -11.51 19.12
N ALA A 40 -25.58 -11.02 17.96
CA ALA A 40 -25.25 -9.68 17.50
C ALA A 40 -25.86 -8.60 18.44
N ALA A 41 -27.07 -8.79 18.93
CA ALA A 41 -27.70 -7.87 19.85
C ALA A 41 -26.99 -7.74 21.20
N GLN A 42 -26.15 -8.72 21.60
CA GLN A 42 -25.33 -8.62 22.80
C GLN A 42 -24.22 -7.55 22.67
N PHE A 43 -23.82 -7.22 21.45
CA PHE A 43 -22.83 -6.19 21.19
C PHE A 43 -23.44 -4.80 20.93
N SER A 44 -24.76 -4.71 20.78
CA SER A 44 -25.46 -3.45 20.58
C SER A 44 -25.19 -2.37 21.65
N PRO A 45 -25.04 -2.70 22.95
CA PRO A 45 -24.70 -1.70 23.95
C PRO A 45 -23.31 -1.06 23.76
N PHE A 46 -22.37 -1.77 23.10
CA PHE A 46 -21.02 -1.26 22.83
C PHE A 46 -21.01 -0.20 21.74
N ASP A 47 -21.96 -0.27 20.80
CA ASP A 47 -22.13 0.73 19.73
C ASP A 47 -22.60 2.10 20.27
N ALA A 48 -23.19 2.11 21.48
CA ALA A 48 -23.58 3.34 22.17
C ALA A 48 -22.42 4.05 22.90
N LEU A 49 -21.24 3.41 22.98
CA LEU A 49 -20.07 4.03 23.58
C LEU A 49 -19.40 4.95 22.54
N GLU A 50 -19.28 6.24 22.85
CA GLU A 50 -18.57 7.20 22.00
C GLU A 50 -17.14 6.72 21.76
N GLY A 51 -16.71 6.65 20.47
CA GLY A 51 -15.38 6.24 20.06
C GLY A 51 -15.14 4.73 19.98
N TYR A 52 -16.10 3.87 20.38
CA TYR A 52 -15.88 2.43 20.30
C TYR A 52 -15.80 1.91 18.86
N SER A 53 -16.64 2.42 17.98
CA SER A 53 -16.58 2.11 16.55
C SER A 53 -15.26 2.59 15.94
N ASP A 54 -14.78 3.77 16.31
CA ASP A 54 -13.52 4.32 15.84
C ASP A 54 -12.32 3.48 16.28
N GLU A 55 -12.34 2.96 17.51
CA GLU A 55 -11.30 2.05 18.02
C GLU A 55 -11.30 0.68 17.30
N ILE A 56 -12.49 0.15 16.96
CA ILE A 56 -12.61 -1.07 16.17
C ILE A 56 -12.05 -0.85 14.76
N ASP A 57 -12.43 0.24 14.11
CA ASP A 57 -11.97 0.59 12.77
C ASP A 57 -10.45 0.80 12.75
N GLU A 58 -9.90 1.46 13.78
CA GLU A 58 -8.46 1.63 13.95
C GLU A 58 -7.74 0.29 14.16
N THR A 59 -8.33 -0.61 14.96
CA THR A 59 -7.75 -1.95 15.20
C THR A 59 -7.80 -2.82 13.94
N ALA A 60 -8.84 -2.68 13.13
CA ALA A 60 -9.00 -3.39 11.86
C ALA A 60 -8.15 -2.80 10.72
N ARG A 61 -7.63 -1.59 10.89
CA ARG A 61 -6.82 -0.90 9.89
C ARG A 61 -5.48 -1.58 9.71
N THR A 62 -5.25 -2.11 8.52
CA THR A 62 -3.99 -2.71 8.14
C THR A 62 -3.08 -1.63 7.55
N THR A 63 -1.91 -1.45 8.12
CA THR A 63 -0.87 -0.56 7.60
C THR A 63 0.35 -1.36 7.18
N ASP A 64 0.96 -0.94 6.09
CA ASP A 64 2.21 -1.52 5.60
C ASP A 64 3.41 -0.86 6.29
N ASP A 65 4.43 -1.63 6.59
CA ASP A 65 5.72 -1.10 7.00
C ASP A 65 6.44 -0.51 5.79
N ARG A 66 7.23 0.55 6.02
CA ARG A 66 8.06 1.13 4.96
C ARG A 66 9.16 0.14 4.58
N VAL A 67 9.21 -0.22 3.30
CA VAL A 67 10.23 -1.10 2.73
C VAL A 67 11.53 -0.32 2.53
N GLU A 68 12.62 -0.86 3.02
CA GLU A 68 13.96 -0.36 2.71
C GLU A 68 14.43 -0.99 1.40
N LEU A 69 14.77 -0.15 0.44
CA LEU A 69 15.30 -0.60 -0.84
C LEU A 69 16.74 -1.10 -0.69
N SER A 70 17.07 -2.19 -1.37
CA SER A 70 18.46 -2.64 -1.49
C SER A 70 19.28 -1.66 -2.35
N GLU A 71 20.61 -1.69 -2.23
CA GLU A 71 21.50 -0.84 -3.04
C GLU A 71 21.22 -0.99 -4.54
N MET A 72 21.05 -2.22 -5.02
CA MET A 72 20.73 -2.48 -6.43
C MET A 72 19.41 -1.82 -6.85
N GLN A 73 18.37 -1.89 -6.02
CA GLN A 73 17.08 -1.26 -6.31
C GLN A 73 17.18 0.27 -6.27
N MET A 74 18.00 0.83 -5.37
CA MET A 74 18.27 2.26 -5.34
C MET A 74 19.00 2.73 -6.59
N ASP A 75 19.98 1.97 -7.06
CA ASP A 75 20.72 2.29 -8.28
C ASP A 75 19.80 2.26 -9.52
N GLU A 76 18.96 1.23 -9.65
CA GLU A 76 17.96 1.16 -10.74
C GLU A 76 16.97 2.33 -10.69
N LEU A 77 16.53 2.70 -9.50
CA LEU A 77 15.62 3.83 -9.30
C LEU A 77 16.30 5.15 -9.68
N ASN A 78 17.54 5.35 -9.26
CA ASN A 78 18.33 6.53 -9.58
C ASN A 78 18.59 6.65 -11.09
N GLU A 79 18.86 5.55 -11.78
CA GLU A 79 19.02 5.54 -13.25
C GLU A 79 17.73 5.99 -13.94
N LYS A 80 16.56 5.45 -13.50
CA LYS A 80 15.26 5.85 -14.04
C LYS A 80 14.96 7.33 -13.79
N ILE A 81 15.29 7.85 -12.60
CA ILE A 81 15.11 9.25 -12.24
C ILE A 81 15.99 10.18 -13.06
N ASN A 82 17.27 9.82 -13.22
CA ASN A 82 18.22 10.58 -14.05
C ASN A 82 17.73 10.66 -15.49
N ARG A 83 17.26 9.54 -16.04
CA ARG A 83 16.73 9.51 -17.40
C ARG A 83 15.47 10.39 -17.55
N LEU A 84 14.57 10.36 -16.56
CA LEU A 84 13.40 11.27 -16.52
C LEU A 84 13.84 12.73 -16.46
N ASN A 85 14.86 13.04 -15.68
CA ASN A 85 15.38 14.40 -15.56
C ASN A 85 15.95 14.90 -16.90
N GLU A 86 16.71 14.06 -17.62
CA GLU A 86 17.24 14.38 -18.95
C GLU A 86 16.08 14.69 -19.93
N ILE A 87 15.09 13.81 -20.02
CA ILE A 87 13.92 14.00 -20.89
C ILE A 87 13.16 15.28 -20.55
N CYS A 88 12.95 15.56 -19.26
CA CYS A 88 12.26 16.77 -18.82
C CYS A 88 13.09 18.04 -19.11
N ALA A 89 14.41 17.99 -19.01
CA ALA A 89 15.30 19.09 -19.34
C ALA A 89 15.29 19.37 -20.85
N GLU A 90 15.35 18.34 -21.70
CA GLU A 90 15.21 18.46 -23.15
C GLU A 90 13.85 19.06 -23.53
N ALA A 91 12.76 18.57 -22.91
CA ALA A 91 11.42 19.09 -23.12
C ALA A 91 11.29 20.56 -22.72
N ALA A 92 11.94 20.98 -21.64
CA ALA A 92 11.96 22.37 -21.21
C ALA A 92 12.72 23.27 -22.22
N HIS A 93 13.86 22.79 -22.74
CA HIS A 93 14.63 23.49 -23.74
C HIS A 93 13.87 23.64 -25.06
N SER A 94 13.23 22.58 -25.51
CA SER A 94 12.44 22.56 -26.76
C SER A 94 11.23 23.51 -26.71
N ARG A 95 10.65 23.74 -25.54
CA ARG A 95 9.59 24.78 -25.38
C ARG A 95 10.08 26.19 -25.63
N ILE A 96 11.34 26.48 -25.32
CA ILE A 96 11.96 27.78 -25.59
C ILE A 96 12.17 27.96 -27.09
N THR A 97 12.48 26.88 -27.82
CA THR A 97 12.71 26.87 -29.27
C THR A 97 11.42 26.73 -30.08
N GLY A 98 10.25 26.62 -29.43
CA GLY A 98 8.95 26.53 -30.12
C GLY A 98 8.61 25.14 -30.67
N VAL A 99 9.37 24.12 -30.31
CA VAL A 99 9.10 22.72 -30.68
C VAL A 99 8.18 22.08 -29.64
N GLU A 100 7.07 21.51 -30.10
CA GLU A 100 6.15 20.80 -29.21
C GLU A 100 6.74 19.45 -28.83
N VAL A 101 6.98 19.22 -27.54
CA VAL A 101 7.53 17.97 -27.01
C VAL A 101 6.51 17.32 -26.09
N ILE A 102 6.28 16.03 -26.31
CA ILE A 102 5.39 15.22 -25.50
C ILE A 102 6.11 14.89 -24.19
N LEU A 103 5.52 15.28 -23.07
CA LEU A 103 6.03 14.94 -21.74
C LEU A 103 5.94 13.42 -21.48
N PRO A 104 6.96 12.82 -20.83
CA PRO A 104 6.94 11.40 -20.51
C PRO A 104 5.84 11.10 -19.50
N THR A 105 5.14 9.99 -19.71
CA THR A 105 4.18 9.48 -18.74
C THR A 105 4.85 8.42 -17.89
N ALA A 106 4.75 8.57 -16.58
CA ALA A 106 5.30 7.61 -15.63
C ALA A 106 4.24 7.18 -14.61
N THR A 107 4.31 5.92 -14.21
CA THR A 107 3.60 5.37 -13.07
C THR A 107 4.59 5.20 -11.93
N VAL A 108 4.31 5.83 -10.82
CA VAL A 108 5.17 5.84 -9.63
C VAL A 108 4.46 5.15 -8.50
N ARG A 109 5.14 4.19 -7.86
CA ARG A 109 4.71 3.58 -6.61
C ARG A 109 5.45 4.23 -5.46
N TYR A 110 4.73 4.85 -4.54
CA TYR A 110 5.32 5.60 -3.43
C TYR A 110 4.61 5.30 -2.13
N PHE A 111 5.33 5.49 -1.02
CA PHE A 111 4.84 5.32 0.33
C PHE A 111 4.16 6.59 0.82
N VAL A 112 2.96 6.46 1.37
CA VAL A 112 2.24 7.53 2.05
C VAL A 112 2.21 7.18 3.52
N PRO A 113 2.95 7.92 4.37
CA PRO A 113 2.92 7.67 5.80
C PRO A 113 1.53 8.00 6.36
N ASP A 114 1.11 7.20 7.30
CA ASP A 114 -0.12 7.43 8.01
C ASP A 114 0.01 8.68 8.89
N LYS A 115 -1.02 9.51 8.87
CA LYS A 115 -1.06 10.74 9.69
C LYS A 115 -1.44 10.46 11.14
N GLU A 116 -2.19 9.39 11.36
CA GLU A 116 -2.57 8.95 12.68
C GLU A 116 -1.48 8.01 13.20
N ILE A 117 -0.71 8.52 14.17
CA ILE A 117 0.25 7.71 14.89
C ILE A 117 -0.57 6.75 15.74
N ASN A 118 -0.57 5.49 15.35
CA ASN A 118 -1.18 4.45 16.14
C ASN A 118 -0.57 4.50 17.55
N ARG A 119 -1.35 4.90 18.56
CA ARG A 119 -0.89 5.09 19.94
C ARG A 119 -0.28 3.83 20.54
N HIS A 120 -0.56 2.68 19.94
CA HIS A 120 -0.12 1.36 20.40
C HIS A 120 1.07 0.80 19.62
N SER A 121 1.43 1.39 18.48
CA SER A 121 2.59 0.97 17.67
C SER A 121 3.63 2.07 17.62
N LYS A 122 4.87 1.76 17.99
CA LYS A 122 6.03 2.66 17.85
C LYS A 122 6.48 2.84 16.39
N LYS A 123 5.87 2.10 15.45
CA LYS A 123 6.20 2.15 14.03
C LYS A 123 5.16 2.98 13.29
N SER A 124 5.62 3.94 12.54
CA SER A 124 4.82 4.69 11.60
C SER A 124 4.46 3.81 10.42
N GLY A 125 3.28 3.23 10.43
CA GLY A 125 2.72 2.52 9.29
C GLY A 125 2.29 3.47 8.17
N GLY A 126 1.93 2.93 7.02
CA GLY A 126 1.43 3.71 5.89
C GLY A 126 0.83 2.82 4.82
N ALA A 127 0.66 3.38 3.64
CA ALA A 127 0.14 2.65 2.49
C ALA A 127 0.97 2.94 1.24
N TYR A 128 1.09 1.94 0.36
CA TYR A 128 1.69 2.12 -0.95
C TYR A 128 0.65 2.51 -1.97
N VAL A 129 0.86 3.65 -2.62
CA VAL A 129 -0.06 4.19 -3.61
C VAL A 129 0.62 4.27 -4.97
N ASN A 130 -0.11 3.87 -6.02
CA ASN A 130 0.33 4.04 -7.39
C ASN A 130 -0.26 5.34 -7.95
N TYR A 131 0.58 6.14 -8.59
CA TYR A 131 0.16 7.35 -9.27
C TYR A 131 0.71 7.37 -10.70
N THR A 132 -0.17 7.55 -11.67
CA THR A 132 0.19 7.67 -13.09
C THR A 132 -0.08 9.08 -13.58
N GLY A 133 0.92 9.69 -14.19
CA GLY A 133 0.78 11.04 -14.72
C GLY A 133 1.94 11.43 -15.64
N GLN A 134 1.78 12.57 -16.31
CA GLN A 134 2.86 13.15 -17.10
C GLN A 134 3.86 13.83 -16.18
N VAL A 135 5.14 13.51 -16.33
CA VAL A 135 6.22 14.13 -15.55
C VAL A 135 6.57 15.47 -16.18
N ARG A 136 6.40 16.53 -15.41
CA ARG A 136 6.70 17.89 -15.85
C ARG A 136 8.12 18.32 -15.52
N ARG A 137 8.58 17.98 -14.32
CA ARG A 137 9.89 18.39 -13.79
C ARG A 137 10.37 17.39 -12.75
N VAL A 138 11.67 17.10 -12.81
CA VAL A 138 12.40 16.45 -11.74
C VAL A 138 13.31 17.47 -11.11
N ASP A 139 13.24 17.66 -9.81
CA ASP A 139 14.12 18.57 -9.07
C ASP A 139 15.02 17.74 -8.15
N MET A 140 16.26 17.57 -8.58
CA MET A 140 17.25 16.79 -7.82
C MET A 140 17.70 17.51 -6.55
N THR A 141 17.63 18.84 -6.53
CA THR A 141 18.03 19.64 -5.36
C THR A 141 17.01 19.57 -4.24
N LEU A 142 15.73 19.65 -4.61
CA LEU A 142 14.63 19.52 -3.66
C LEU A 142 14.21 18.06 -3.42
N GLY A 143 14.76 17.10 -4.20
CA GLY A 143 14.40 15.70 -4.12
C GLY A 143 12.93 15.44 -4.44
N THR A 144 12.38 16.11 -5.48
CA THR A 144 10.95 15.99 -5.82
C THR A 144 10.72 15.78 -7.29
N ILE A 145 9.68 14.99 -7.61
CA ILE A 145 9.15 14.81 -8.97
C ILE A 145 7.78 15.47 -9.05
N THR A 146 7.61 16.40 -9.99
CA THR A 146 6.34 17.10 -10.20
C THR A 146 5.61 16.54 -11.42
N PHE A 147 4.40 16.10 -11.20
CA PHE A 147 3.48 15.57 -12.21
C PHE A 147 2.45 16.62 -12.60
N GLN A 148 2.06 16.59 -13.86
CA GLN A 148 0.92 17.36 -14.35
C GLN A 148 -0.37 16.55 -14.17
N GLY A 149 -1.29 17.05 -13.35
CA GLY A 149 -2.59 16.43 -13.13
C GLY A 149 -3.59 16.77 -14.25
N LYS A 150 -4.59 15.92 -14.42
CA LYS A 150 -5.65 16.07 -15.45
C LYS A 150 -6.42 17.39 -15.37
N ASN A 151 -6.45 18.04 -14.21
CA ASN A 151 -7.20 19.29 -13.97
C ASN A 151 -6.29 20.53 -13.86
N GLY A 152 -5.08 20.49 -14.43
CA GLY A 152 -4.11 21.59 -14.30
C GLY A 152 -3.46 21.69 -12.91
N LYS A 153 -3.88 20.87 -11.94
CA LYS A 153 -3.24 20.78 -10.63
C LYS A 153 -1.95 19.99 -10.74
N HIS A 154 -0.89 20.50 -10.15
CA HIS A 154 0.38 19.79 -10.08
C HIS A 154 0.45 18.96 -8.81
N LYS A 155 0.98 17.75 -8.90
CA LYS A 155 1.27 16.89 -7.76
C LYS A 155 2.77 16.70 -7.67
N SER A 156 3.36 17.09 -6.55
CA SER A 156 4.78 16.86 -6.27
C SER A 156 4.92 15.69 -5.29
N LEU A 157 5.81 14.76 -5.61
CA LEU A 157 6.14 13.58 -4.79
C LEU A 157 7.61 13.66 -4.39
N ALA A 158 7.90 13.35 -3.13
CA ALA A 158 9.27 13.25 -2.67
C ALA A 158 9.92 11.97 -3.22
N ILE A 159 11.13 12.10 -3.77
CA ILE A 159 11.91 10.97 -4.31
C ILE A 159 12.18 9.93 -3.21
N ALA A 160 12.39 10.40 -1.98
CA ALA A 160 12.65 9.53 -0.84
C ALA A 160 11.50 8.56 -0.51
N ASP A 161 10.27 8.87 -0.91
CA ASP A 161 9.11 8.02 -0.66
C ASP A 161 8.79 7.07 -1.83
N ILE A 162 9.51 7.21 -2.94
CA ILE A 162 9.30 6.41 -4.15
C ILE A 162 10.05 5.09 -4.03
N ILE A 163 9.37 3.99 -4.35
CA ILE A 163 9.97 2.66 -4.36
C ILE A 163 10.12 2.07 -5.76
N ASP A 164 9.30 2.51 -6.71
CA ASP A 164 9.42 2.07 -8.11
C ASP A 164 8.87 3.12 -9.06
N ILE A 165 9.47 3.19 -10.24
CA ILE A 165 9.03 4.03 -11.36
C ILE A 165 8.94 3.16 -12.60
N GLN A 166 7.76 3.14 -13.21
CA GLN A 166 7.48 2.44 -14.45
C GLN A 166 7.01 3.44 -15.51
N GLY A 167 7.48 3.29 -16.73
CA GLY A 167 7.08 4.14 -17.84
C GLY A 167 7.89 3.85 -19.09
N ASP A 168 7.40 4.33 -20.20
CA ASP A 168 8.16 4.30 -21.46
C ASP A 168 9.03 5.56 -21.51
N PHE A 169 10.27 5.41 -21.06
CA PHE A 169 11.31 6.45 -21.15
C PHE A 169 12.05 6.39 -22.51
N GLY A 170 11.40 5.83 -23.52
CA GLY A 170 11.91 5.78 -24.89
C GLY A 170 12.19 7.17 -25.43
N LYS A 171 13.18 7.27 -26.34
CA LYS A 171 13.62 8.50 -26.98
C LYS A 171 12.45 9.35 -27.45
N ASN A 172 12.49 10.65 -27.09
CA ASN A 172 11.56 11.67 -27.54
C ASN A 172 11.10 11.42 -28.98
N ARG A 173 9.81 11.13 -29.15
CA ARG A 173 9.19 11.26 -30.47
C ARG A 173 9.00 12.75 -30.72
N ILE A 174 9.95 13.33 -31.43
CA ILE A 174 9.80 14.63 -32.10
C ILE A 174 8.76 14.38 -33.18
N ILE A 175 7.63 15.05 -33.13
CA ILE A 175 6.64 15.08 -34.22
C ILE A 175 6.92 16.28 -35.08
#